data_609e600ac89680c66dd15aa575f4194a
#
_entry.id   609e600ac89680c66dd15aa575f4194a
#
_cell.length_a   1.000
_cell.length_b   1.000
_cell.length_c   1.000
_cell.angle_alpha   90.00
_cell.angle_beta   90.00
_cell.angle_gamma   90.00
#
_symmetry.space_group_name_H-M   'P 1'
#
loop_
_entity.id
_entity.type
_entity.pdbx_description
1 polymer ?
#
loop_
_entity_poly.entity_id
_entity_poly.type
_entity_poly.pdbx_seq_one_letter_code
_entity_poly.pdbx_strand_id
1 'polypeptide(L)'
;EPLHFIVNKLLTGGFRVGVSTGLISRAVAEAFSLDESLVVQRLMGGFEPSAQAFSRLTAPAGSEESRSSAAPYPFFLASPLDPERLSGEPAEHWLLEWKWDGIRGQLIHRGTGVYLWSRGEELVNDSFPELVTVGDALPDGTALDGEIICWNEGAAAPLGFDTLQRRLGRKTVGTTLKRECPMR
;
A
#
# COMPACT_ATOMS: atom_id res chain seq x y z
N GLU A 1 -13.91 17.79 34.13
CA GLU A 1 -12.54 17.56 33.72
C GLU A 1 -12.33 16.80 32.43
N PRO A 2 -13.21 15.91 31.92
CA PRO A 2 -13.06 15.34 30.57
C PRO A 2 -13.05 16.39 29.47
N LEU A 3 -13.77 17.50 29.66
CA LEU A 3 -13.84 18.60 28.69
C LEU A 3 -12.49 19.29 28.48
N HIS A 4 -11.70 19.51 29.52
CA HIS A 4 -10.37 20.11 29.41
C HIS A 4 -9.41 19.23 28.62
N PHE A 5 -9.51 17.91 28.78
CA PHE A 5 -8.72 16.96 27.98
C PHE A 5 -9.08 17.04 26.50
N ILE A 6 -10.37 17.08 26.18
CA ILE A 6 -10.85 17.18 24.76
C ILE A 6 -10.40 18.52 24.17
N VAL A 7 -10.57 19.63 24.87
CA VAL A 7 -10.15 20.96 24.41
C VAL A 7 -8.64 20.99 24.14
N ASN A 8 -7.81 20.46 25.05
CA ASN A 8 -6.36 20.39 24.87
C ASN A 8 -5.99 19.54 23.65
N LYS A 9 -6.67 18.41 23.44
CA LYS A 9 -6.46 17.55 22.26
C LYS A 9 -6.83 18.25 20.95
N LEU A 10 -7.91 19.00 20.93
CA LEU A 10 -8.31 19.82 19.77
C LEU A 10 -7.29 20.92 19.49
N LEU A 11 -6.81 21.63 20.51
CA LEU A 11 -5.83 22.71 20.37
C LEU A 11 -4.45 22.21 19.90
N THR A 12 -4.04 21.02 20.32
CA THR A 12 -2.75 20.43 19.97
C THR A 12 -2.80 19.64 18.64
N GLY A 13 -3.96 19.52 18.01
CA GLY A 13 -4.15 18.72 16.78
C GLY A 13 -3.92 17.21 16.95
N GLY A 14 -3.72 16.75 18.18
CA GLY A 14 -3.36 15.39 18.51
C GLY A 14 -4.52 14.53 18.99
N PHE A 15 -5.59 14.38 18.19
CA PHE A 15 -6.76 13.58 18.57
C PHE A 15 -6.45 12.07 18.40
N ARG A 16 -5.54 11.56 19.23
CA ARG A 16 -5.33 10.10 19.34
C ARG A 16 -6.28 9.54 20.39
N VAL A 17 -7.28 8.81 19.94
CA VAL A 17 -8.25 8.13 20.83
C VAL A 17 -7.78 6.73 21.25
N GLY A 18 -6.55 6.32 20.88
CA GLY A 18 -5.99 5.02 21.26
C GLY A 18 -6.63 3.82 20.56
N VAL A 19 -7.37 4.04 19.47
CA VAL A 19 -8.00 2.99 18.69
C VAL A 19 -7.14 2.72 17.45
N SER A 20 -6.73 1.46 17.25
CA SER A 20 -5.99 1.06 16.04
C SER A 20 -6.93 0.94 14.85
N THR A 21 -6.38 1.09 13.64
CA THR A 21 -7.12 0.88 12.37
C THR A 21 -7.77 -0.51 12.33
N GLY A 22 -7.06 -1.56 12.78
CA GLY A 22 -7.61 -2.90 12.84
C GLY A 22 -8.82 -3.04 13.76
N LEU A 23 -8.85 -2.32 14.91
CA LEU A 23 -10.03 -2.34 15.77
C LEU A 23 -11.21 -1.60 15.13
N ILE A 24 -10.95 -0.49 14.41
CA ILE A 24 -11.97 0.23 13.66
C ILE A 24 -12.53 -0.65 12.55
N SER A 25 -11.65 -1.31 11.77
CA SER A 25 -12.07 -2.20 10.68
C SER A 25 -12.97 -3.32 11.16
N ARG A 26 -12.60 -3.96 12.27
CA ARG A 26 -13.41 -5.02 12.88
C ARG A 26 -14.76 -4.51 13.37
N ALA A 27 -14.80 -3.37 14.05
CA ALA A 27 -16.04 -2.77 14.56
C ALA A 27 -16.99 -2.39 13.42
N VAL A 28 -16.47 -1.81 12.33
CA VAL A 28 -17.27 -1.49 11.13
C VAL A 28 -17.77 -2.76 10.45
N ALA A 29 -16.90 -3.76 10.27
CA ALA A 29 -17.27 -5.04 9.66
C ALA A 29 -18.42 -5.72 10.43
N GLU A 30 -18.32 -5.78 11.75
CA GLU A 30 -19.35 -6.32 12.62
C GLU A 30 -20.67 -5.52 12.54
N ALA A 31 -20.58 -4.19 12.67
CA ALA A 31 -21.76 -3.32 12.68
C ALA A 31 -22.56 -3.35 11.36
N PHE A 32 -21.89 -3.56 10.23
CA PHE A 32 -22.50 -3.55 8.89
C PHE A 32 -22.54 -4.92 8.20
N SER A 33 -22.18 -5.99 8.93
CA SER A 33 -22.15 -7.37 8.42
C SER A 33 -21.30 -7.52 7.15
N LEU A 34 -20.11 -6.89 7.14
CA LEU A 34 -19.14 -6.91 6.07
C LEU A 34 -17.96 -7.82 6.42
N ASP A 35 -17.21 -8.24 5.41
CA ASP A 35 -15.90 -8.88 5.61
C ASP A 35 -14.87 -7.84 6.12
N GLU A 36 -14.08 -8.20 7.14
CA GLU A 36 -13.07 -7.31 7.71
C GLU A 36 -12.01 -6.89 6.67
N SER A 37 -11.63 -7.81 5.78
CA SER A 37 -10.65 -7.54 4.72
C SER A 37 -11.16 -6.49 3.73
N LEU A 38 -12.45 -6.49 3.44
CA LEU A 38 -13.10 -5.49 2.59
C LEU A 38 -13.10 -4.11 3.25
N VAL A 39 -13.37 -4.04 4.55
CA VAL A 39 -13.32 -2.78 5.31
C VAL A 39 -11.90 -2.23 5.37
N VAL A 40 -10.91 -3.10 5.64
CA VAL A 40 -9.49 -2.73 5.61
C VAL A 40 -9.14 -2.13 4.25
N GLN A 41 -9.49 -2.80 3.16
CA GLN A 41 -9.23 -2.32 1.79
C GLN A 41 -9.85 -0.94 1.53
N ARG A 42 -11.08 -0.70 2.00
CA ARG A 42 -11.79 0.57 1.79
C ARG A 42 -11.22 1.74 2.60
N LEU A 43 -10.51 1.45 3.69
CA LEU A 43 -9.81 2.43 4.51
C LEU A 43 -8.41 2.76 4.00
N MET A 44 -7.86 1.94 3.09
CA MET A 44 -6.52 2.16 2.54
C MET A 44 -6.50 3.36 1.58
N GLY A 45 -5.33 3.99 1.46
CA GLY A 45 -5.13 5.13 0.57
C GLY A 45 -5.62 6.47 1.14
N GLY A 46 -5.95 6.51 2.44
CA GLY A 46 -6.46 7.69 3.14
C GLY A 46 -7.99 7.76 3.14
N PHE A 47 -8.56 8.01 4.30
CA PHE A 47 -10.00 8.17 4.48
C PHE A 47 -10.30 9.63 4.84
N GLU A 48 -10.88 10.37 3.89
CA GLU A 48 -11.41 11.70 4.18
C GLU A 48 -12.85 11.59 4.72
N PRO A 49 -13.11 12.08 5.96
CA PRO A 49 -14.40 11.92 6.60
C PRO A 49 -15.47 12.75 5.87
N SER A 50 -16.35 12.08 5.15
CA SER A 50 -17.52 12.64 4.50
C SER A 50 -18.67 11.64 4.50
N ALA A 51 -19.91 12.10 4.32
CA ALA A 51 -21.07 11.22 4.21
C ALA A 51 -20.92 10.22 3.05
N GLN A 52 -20.33 10.66 1.93
CA GLN A 52 -20.09 9.80 0.77
C GLN A 52 -19.00 8.75 1.05
N ALA A 53 -17.90 9.13 1.74
CA ALA A 53 -16.85 8.19 2.12
C ALA A 53 -17.38 7.15 3.12
N PHE A 54 -18.24 7.57 4.06
CA PHE A 54 -18.88 6.66 5.00
C PHE A 54 -19.85 5.70 4.28
N SER A 55 -20.65 6.20 3.34
CA SER A 55 -21.54 5.36 2.51
C SER A 55 -20.74 4.30 1.75
N ARG A 56 -19.62 4.67 1.11
CA ARG A 56 -18.73 3.73 0.45
C ARG A 56 -18.12 2.70 1.40
N LEU A 57 -17.68 3.17 2.59
CA LEU A 57 -17.08 2.30 3.60
C LEU A 57 -18.04 1.19 4.04
N THR A 58 -19.32 1.52 4.18
CA THR A 58 -20.36 0.64 4.73
C THR A 58 -21.22 -0.04 3.66
N ALA A 59 -21.00 0.22 2.37
CA ALA A 59 -21.75 -0.36 1.27
C ALA A 59 -21.64 -1.89 1.21
N PRO A 60 -22.68 -2.63 0.79
CA PRO A 60 -22.61 -4.07 0.61
C PRO A 60 -21.48 -4.50 -0.34
N ALA A 61 -20.95 -5.70 -0.15
CA ALA A 61 -19.95 -6.26 -1.05
C ALA A 61 -20.49 -6.34 -2.49
N GLY A 62 -19.66 -5.93 -3.48
CA GLY A 62 -20.01 -6.00 -4.89
C GLY A 62 -20.88 -4.85 -5.42
N SER A 63 -21.32 -3.90 -4.58
CA SER A 63 -21.99 -2.69 -5.05
C SER A 63 -21.02 -1.78 -5.82
N GLU A 64 -21.54 -0.98 -6.78
CA GLU A 64 -20.71 -0.02 -7.52
C GLU A 64 -20.08 1.04 -6.60
N GLU A 65 -20.79 1.45 -5.56
CA GLU A 65 -20.30 2.35 -4.52
C GLU A 65 -19.09 1.79 -3.74
N SER A 66 -18.95 0.45 -3.71
CA SER A 66 -17.87 -0.29 -3.07
C SER A 66 -16.53 -0.18 -3.81
N ARG A 67 -16.53 0.23 -5.07
CA ARG A 67 -15.32 0.25 -5.91
C ARG A 67 -14.61 1.59 -5.83
N SER A 68 -13.63 1.73 -4.95
CA SER A 68 -12.61 2.77 -5.12
C SER A 68 -11.66 2.32 -6.23
N SER A 69 -11.63 3.04 -7.35
CA SER A 69 -10.76 2.70 -8.49
C SER A 69 -9.27 2.79 -8.14
N ALA A 70 -8.91 3.57 -7.14
CA ALA A 70 -7.53 3.91 -6.81
C ALA A 70 -6.95 3.18 -5.59
N ALA A 71 -7.79 2.65 -4.67
CA ALA A 71 -7.31 2.08 -3.42
C ALA A 71 -6.47 0.79 -3.61
N PRO A 72 -5.36 0.64 -2.88
CA PRO A 72 -4.57 -0.58 -2.91
C PRO A 72 -5.29 -1.73 -2.22
N TYR A 73 -4.83 -2.94 -2.47
CA TYR A 73 -5.18 -4.12 -1.67
C TYR A 73 -4.31 -4.17 -0.41
N PRO A 74 -4.78 -4.83 0.67
CA PRO A 74 -3.94 -5.09 1.83
C PRO A 74 -2.64 -5.78 1.42
N PHE A 75 -1.50 -5.24 1.86
CA PHE A 75 -0.21 -5.85 1.60
C PHE A 75 -0.06 -7.15 2.37
N PHE A 76 0.35 -8.22 1.68
CA PHE A 76 0.69 -9.47 2.34
C PHE A 76 2.03 -9.32 3.05
N LEU A 77 2.02 -9.47 4.38
CA LEU A 77 3.20 -9.33 5.21
C LEU A 77 3.69 -10.73 5.65
N ALA A 78 4.99 -10.95 5.53
CA ALA A 78 5.61 -12.16 6.04
C ALA A 78 5.48 -12.24 7.57
N SER A 79 5.17 -13.42 8.08
CA SER A 79 5.23 -13.74 9.49
C SER A 79 6.65 -14.19 9.88
N PRO A 80 7.06 -14.05 11.15
CA PRO A 80 8.30 -14.66 11.62
C PRO A 80 8.33 -16.16 11.32
N LEU A 81 9.46 -16.64 10.81
CA LEU A 81 9.67 -18.07 10.57
C LEU A 81 9.80 -18.80 11.89
N ASP A 82 9.01 -19.86 12.05
CA ASP A 82 9.18 -20.86 13.11
C ASP A 82 10.11 -21.98 12.59
N PRO A 83 11.32 -22.15 13.15
CA PRO A 83 12.25 -23.17 12.70
C PRO A 83 11.73 -24.60 12.88
N GLU A 84 10.85 -24.86 13.86
CA GLU A 84 10.28 -26.18 14.08
C GLU A 84 9.31 -26.55 12.96
N ARG A 85 8.52 -25.58 12.47
CA ARG A 85 7.65 -25.77 11.31
C ARG A 85 8.47 -26.03 10.04
N LEU A 86 9.57 -25.28 9.83
CA LEU A 86 10.41 -25.46 8.65
C LEU A 86 10.98 -26.90 8.57
N SER A 87 11.36 -27.48 9.71
CA SER A 87 11.89 -28.84 9.75
C SER A 87 10.83 -29.95 9.72
N GLY A 88 9.58 -29.61 10.05
CA GLY A 88 8.46 -30.57 10.13
C GLY A 88 7.54 -30.61 8.91
N GLU A 89 7.61 -29.62 8.00
CA GLU A 89 6.75 -29.54 6.84
C GLU A 89 7.46 -29.90 5.53
N PRO A 90 6.78 -30.51 4.56
CA PRO A 90 7.33 -30.80 3.23
C PRO A 90 7.79 -29.54 2.49
N ALA A 91 8.84 -29.67 1.68
CA ALA A 91 9.44 -28.54 0.96
C ALA A 91 8.44 -27.85 0.00
N GLU A 92 7.49 -28.58 -0.55
CA GLU A 92 6.44 -28.08 -1.44
C GLU A 92 5.43 -27.13 -0.76
N HIS A 93 5.41 -27.08 0.57
CA HIS A 93 4.59 -26.12 1.33
C HIS A 93 5.28 -24.77 1.51
N TRP A 94 6.53 -24.62 1.05
CA TRP A 94 7.33 -23.43 1.22
C TRP A 94 7.65 -22.76 -0.11
N LEU A 95 7.54 -21.43 -0.15
CA LEU A 95 8.02 -20.60 -1.23
C LEU A 95 9.28 -19.88 -0.76
N LEU A 96 10.37 -20.09 -1.47
CA LEU A 96 11.65 -19.41 -1.22
C LEU A 96 11.81 -18.25 -2.19
N GLU A 97 11.94 -17.05 -1.67
CA GLU A 97 12.07 -15.83 -2.44
C GLU A 97 13.32 -15.04 -2.03
N TRP A 98 13.86 -14.26 -2.96
CA TRP A 98 14.89 -13.28 -2.64
C TRP A 98 14.30 -12.16 -1.78
N LYS A 99 14.99 -11.82 -0.70
CA LYS A 99 14.67 -10.65 0.11
C LYS A 99 15.41 -9.43 -0.44
N TRP A 100 14.81 -8.77 -1.40
CA TRP A 100 15.34 -7.54 -1.94
C TRP A 100 15.25 -6.40 -0.92
N ASP A 101 16.23 -5.46 -0.99
CA ASP A 101 16.23 -4.23 -0.18
C ASP A 101 15.79 -3.06 -1.07
N GLY A 102 14.49 -2.80 -1.08
CA GLY A 102 13.85 -1.81 -1.91
C GLY A 102 12.66 -1.17 -1.22
N ILE A 103 11.64 -0.83 -1.99
CA ILE A 103 10.37 -0.29 -1.51
C ILE A 103 9.27 -1.25 -1.91
N ARG A 104 8.61 -1.86 -0.93
CA ARG A 104 7.40 -2.63 -1.20
C ARG A 104 6.35 -1.72 -1.82
N GLY A 105 5.93 -2.06 -3.02
CA GLY A 105 4.95 -1.31 -3.79
C GLY A 105 3.88 -2.19 -4.38
N GLN A 106 2.72 -1.60 -4.59
CA GLN A 106 1.62 -2.22 -5.30
C GLN A 106 1.22 -1.34 -6.47
N LEU A 107 1.39 -1.86 -7.69
CA LEU A 107 0.96 -1.20 -8.91
C LEU A 107 -0.41 -1.72 -9.30
N ILE A 108 -1.36 -0.81 -9.50
CA ILE A 108 -2.74 -1.10 -9.83
C ILE A 108 -3.11 -0.35 -11.10
N HIS A 109 -3.60 -1.08 -12.12
CA HIS A 109 -4.21 -0.50 -13.30
C HIS A 109 -5.73 -0.72 -13.23
N ARG A 110 -6.49 0.37 -13.15
CA ARG A 110 -7.96 0.32 -13.13
C ARG A 110 -8.58 1.44 -13.94
N GLY A 111 -9.41 1.06 -14.89
CA GLY A 111 -10.03 1.98 -15.85
C GLY A 111 -8.96 2.69 -16.66
N THR A 112 -8.88 4.00 -16.55
CA THR A 112 -7.88 4.84 -17.23
C THR A 112 -6.73 5.25 -16.33
N GLY A 113 -6.62 4.71 -15.13
CA GLY A 113 -5.63 5.15 -14.14
C GLY A 113 -4.69 4.07 -13.68
N VAL A 114 -3.41 4.43 -13.55
CA VAL A 114 -2.38 3.62 -12.90
C VAL A 114 -1.99 4.25 -11.59
N TYR A 115 -1.99 3.45 -10.55
CA TYR A 115 -1.72 3.85 -9.16
C TYR A 115 -0.61 3.00 -8.60
N LEU A 116 0.48 3.63 -8.16
CA LEU A 116 1.59 2.97 -7.51
C LEU A 116 1.60 3.36 -6.03
N TRP A 117 1.27 2.42 -5.18
CA TRP A 117 1.19 2.59 -3.74
C TRP A 117 2.42 2.03 -3.04
N SER A 118 2.96 2.77 -2.09
CA SER A 118 3.95 2.23 -1.14
C SER A 118 3.27 1.43 -0.04
N ARG A 119 4.05 0.62 0.69
CA ARG A 119 3.57 -0.10 1.89
C ARG A 119 3.00 0.83 2.98
N GLY A 120 3.46 2.10 3.00
CA GLY A 120 2.93 3.13 3.91
C GLY A 120 1.64 3.77 3.44
N GLU A 121 0.98 3.21 2.42
CA GLU A 121 -0.26 3.74 1.83
C GLU A 121 -0.10 5.15 1.23
N GLU A 122 1.10 5.47 0.76
CA GLU A 122 1.37 6.70 0.03
C GLU A 122 1.38 6.44 -1.47
N LEU A 123 0.72 7.31 -2.24
CA LEU A 123 0.78 7.28 -3.70
C LEU A 123 2.13 7.82 -4.16
N VAL A 124 2.92 7.00 -4.85
CA VAL A 124 4.30 7.31 -5.23
C VAL A 124 4.51 7.42 -6.75
N ASN A 125 3.45 7.65 -7.50
CA ASN A 125 3.48 7.79 -8.96
C ASN A 125 4.54 8.80 -9.43
N ASP A 126 4.63 9.95 -8.78
CA ASP A 126 5.55 11.03 -9.14
C ASP A 126 7.02 10.64 -8.96
N SER A 127 7.30 9.75 -8.01
CA SER A 127 8.64 9.24 -7.74
C SER A 127 9.09 8.17 -8.73
N PHE A 128 8.13 7.47 -9.37
CA PHE A 128 8.39 6.32 -10.26
C PHE A 128 7.58 6.37 -11.56
N PRO A 129 7.66 7.46 -12.34
CA PRO A 129 6.81 7.63 -13.52
C PRO A 129 7.04 6.57 -14.61
N GLU A 130 8.22 5.94 -14.68
CA GLU A 130 8.48 4.84 -15.60
C GLU A 130 7.70 3.57 -15.24
N LEU A 131 7.49 3.30 -13.95
CA LEU A 131 6.66 2.16 -13.53
C LEU A 131 5.19 2.44 -13.82
N VAL A 132 4.75 3.69 -13.69
CA VAL A 132 3.40 4.10 -14.13
C VAL A 132 3.21 3.83 -15.62
N THR A 133 4.22 4.19 -16.45
CA THR A 133 4.18 3.90 -17.90
C THR A 133 4.12 2.41 -18.20
N VAL A 134 4.84 1.58 -17.44
CA VAL A 134 4.73 0.11 -17.54
C VAL A 134 3.32 -0.35 -17.17
N GLY A 135 2.75 0.23 -16.11
CA GLY A 135 1.40 -0.06 -15.66
C GLY A 135 0.32 0.23 -16.71
N ASP A 136 0.46 1.33 -17.46
CA ASP A 136 -0.46 1.68 -18.55
C ASP A 136 -0.50 0.63 -19.67
N ALA A 137 0.57 -0.12 -19.86
CA ALA A 137 0.64 -1.20 -20.86
C ALA A 137 0.03 -2.53 -20.37
N LEU A 138 -0.31 -2.64 -19.10
CA LEU A 138 -0.90 -3.85 -18.52
C LEU A 138 -2.42 -3.86 -18.76
N PRO A 139 -3.06 -5.04 -18.77
CA PRO A 139 -4.53 -5.13 -18.84
C PRO A 139 -5.22 -4.40 -17.69
N ASP A 140 -6.40 -3.83 -17.96
CA ASP A 140 -7.27 -3.29 -16.92
C ASP A 140 -7.61 -4.37 -15.86
N GLY A 141 -7.66 -3.96 -14.59
CA GLY A 141 -7.86 -4.85 -13.45
C GLY A 141 -6.56 -5.49 -12.93
N THR A 142 -5.40 -5.22 -13.54
CA THR A 142 -4.12 -5.73 -13.05
C THR A 142 -3.76 -5.13 -11.69
N ALA A 143 -3.33 -5.98 -10.76
CA ALA A 143 -2.66 -5.58 -9.52
C ALA A 143 -1.38 -6.39 -9.35
N LEU A 144 -0.25 -5.72 -9.24
CA LEU A 144 1.07 -6.32 -9.00
C LEU A 144 1.56 -5.88 -7.63
N ASP A 145 1.94 -6.83 -6.80
CA ASP A 145 2.58 -6.58 -5.51
C ASP A 145 4.03 -7.05 -5.59
N GLY A 146 4.99 -6.17 -5.30
CA GLY A 146 6.41 -6.47 -5.46
C GLY A 146 7.32 -5.49 -4.77
N GLU A 147 8.62 -5.66 -5.00
CA GLU A 147 9.65 -4.77 -4.46
C GLU A 147 10.19 -3.88 -5.58
N ILE A 148 10.07 -2.56 -5.42
CA ILE A 148 10.67 -1.58 -6.31
C ILE A 148 12.16 -1.49 -5.98
N ILE A 149 13.00 -1.75 -6.96
CA ILE A 149 14.45 -1.73 -6.82
C ILE A 149 15.11 -0.90 -7.92
N CYS A 150 16.30 -0.42 -7.62
CA CYS A 150 17.13 0.30 -8.58
C CYS A 150 18.11 -0.69 -9.21
N TRP A 151 18.05 -0.88 -10.55
CA TRP A 151 18.86 -1.90 -11.22
C TRP A 151 19.38 -1.42 -12.56
N ASN A 152 20.69 -1.36 -12.72
CA ASN A 152 21.32 -1.05 -14.00
C ASN A 152 21.18 -2.22 -14.97
N GLU A 153 20.92 -1.90 -16.23
CA GLU A 153 20.87 -2.92 -17.28
C GLU A 153 22.22 -3.64 -17.39
N GLY A 154 22.17 -4.98 -17.43
CA GLY A 154 23.35 -5.83 -17.49
C GLY A 154 24.09 -6.01 -16.15
N ALA A 155 23.70 -5.35 -15.06
CA ALA A 155 24.30 -5.57 -13.76
C ALA A 155 23.87 -6.91 -13.15
N ALA A 156 24.78 -7.53 -12.37
CA ALA A 156 24.50 -8.79 -11.67
C ALA A 156 23.68 -8.63 -10.39
N ALA A 157 23.56 -7.38 -9.87
CA ALA A 157 22.86 -7.08 -8.63
C ALA A 157 22.21 -5.68 -8.70
N PRO A 158 21.16 -5.41 -7.88
CA PRO A 158 20.57 -4.09 -7.76
C PRO A 158 21.57 -3.10 -7.13
N LEU A 159 21.29 -1.81 -7.34
CA LEU A 159 21.96 -0.74 -6.62
C LEU A 159 21.45 -0.69 -5.17
N GLY A 160 22.25 -0.10 -4.27
CA GLY A 160 21.87 0.04 -2.87
C GLY A 160 20.62 0.90 -2.66
N PHE A 161 19.92 0.65 -1.57
CA PHE A 161 18.70 1.35 -1.18
C PHE A 161 18.88 2.86 -1.04
N ASP A 162 20.08 3.34 -0.64
CA ASP A 162 20.45 4.75 -0.61
C ASP A 162 20.27 5.45 -1.95
N THR A 163 20.57 4.75 -3.06
CA THR A 163 20.33 5.25 -4.42
C THR A 163 18.84 5.40 -4.70
N LEU A 164 18.04 4.41 -4.32
CA LEU A 164 16.59 4.42 -4.46
C LEU A 164 15.93 5.54 -3.64
N GLN A 165 16.40 5.78 -2.42
CA GLN A 165 15.89 6.84 -1.53
C GLN A 165 15.96 8.23 -2.17
N ARG A 166 16.89 8.47 -3.09
CA ARG A 166 17.01 9.75 -3.81
C ARG A 166 15.77 10.08 -4.65
N ARG A 167 14.94 9.08 -4.94
CA ARG A 167 13.68 9.22 -5.70
C ARG A 167 12.50 9.58 -4.83
N LEU A 168 12.51 9.17 -3.56
CA LEU A 168 11.38 9.35 -2.65
C LEU A 168 11.07 10.82 -2.35
N GLY A 169 9.77 11.12 -2.25
CA GLY A 169 9.27 12.45 -1.92
C GLY A 169 9.49 13.51 -3.00
N ARG A 170 9.94 13.12 -4.20
CA ARG A 170 10.12 14.05 -5.31
C ARG A 170 8.83 14.18 -6.12
N LYS A 171 8.39 15.41 -6.32
CA LYS A 171 7.26 15.73 -7.21
C LYS A 171 7.61 15.58 -8.69
N THR A 172 8.89 15.55 -9.03
CA THR A 172 9.37 15.40 -10.41
C THR A 172 10.72 14.69 -10.41
N VAL A 173 10.83 13.66 -11.22
CA VAL A 173 12.08 12.92 -11.44
C VAL A 173 12.64 13.24 -12.82
N GLY A 174 13.74 14.01 -12.84
CA GLY A 174 14.42 14.40 -14.07
C GLY A 174 15.19 13.26 -14.75
N THR A 175 15.53 13.44 -16.02
CA THR A 175 16.23 12.43 -16.85
C THR A 175 17.54 11.94 -16.25
N THR A 176 18.31 12.82 -15.61
CA THR A 176 19.57 12.46 -14.96
C THR A 176 19.34 11.44 -13.84
N LEU A 177 18.38 11.71 -12.95
CA LEU A 177 18.08 10.82 -11.84
C LEU A 177 17.46 9.47 -12.32
N LYS A 178 16.66 9.50 -13.36
CA LYS A 178 16.14 8.26 -14.00
C LYS A 178 17.27 7.37 -14.52
N ARG A 179 18.31 7.98 -15.11
CA ARG A 179 19.49 7.26 -15.61
C ARG A 179 20.39 6.73 -14.48
N GLU A 180 20.58 7.53 -13.42
CA GLU A 180 21.41 7.14 -12.27
C GLU A 180 20.76 6.11 -11.35
N CYS A 181 19.43 6.08 -11.35
CA CYS A 181 18.63 5.19 -10.52
C CYS A 181 17.48 4.59 -11.36
N PRO A 182 17.77 3.70 -12.32
CA PRO A 182 16.75 3.05 -13.15
C PRO A 182 15.94 2.05 -12.32
N MET A 183 14.60 2.10 -12.49
CA MET A 183 13.68 1.23 -11.73
C MET A 183 13.38 -0.08 -12.45
N ARG A 184 13.21 -1.12 -11.63
CA ARG A 184 12.70 -2.42 -12.03
C ARG A 184 11.65 -2.89 -11.03
#